data_a0fbe1f4e9f5f3848c958b76c20f0f1e
#
_entry.id   a0fbe1f4e9f5f3848c958b76c20f0f1e
#
_cell.length_a   1.000
_cell.length_b   1.000
_cell.length_c   1.000
_cell.angle_alpha   90.00
_cell.angle_beta   90.00
_cell.angle_gamma   90.00
#
_symmetry.space_group_name_H-M   'P 1'
#
loop_
_entity.id
_entity.type
_entity.pdbx_description
1 polymer ?
#
loop_
_entity_poly.entity_id
_entity_poly.type
_entity_poly.pdbx_seq_one_letter_code
_entity_poly.pdbx_strand_id
1 'polypeptide(L)'
;MVPEFSFSHMGMFAADVARMEDFYTRVLGFTVTDRGLLGSVSLIFLSRDPREHHQIVLASGRPQGLPFNPINQISFRMADFAGLREMHRRLEKEGVRELAPVSHGNALSVYFPDPEGNRIELFVDTPWYVQQPVRIPMDMKLSDAELWKWAEAEARKLPEFQPVEQWRSALSRKLR
;
A
#
# COMPACT_ATOMS: atom_id res chain seq x y z
N MET A 1 -30.43 -3.76 10.35
CA MET A 1 -28.96 -3.65 10.55
C MET A 1 -28.29 -4.30 9.36
N VAL A 2 -27.22 -3.71 8.84
CA VAL A 2 -26.37 -4.34 7.82
C VAL A 2 -25.52 -5.40 8.53
N PRO A 3 -25.42 -6.64 8.00
CA PRO A 3 -24.51 -7.66 8.55
C PRO A 3 -23.06 -7.19 8.57
N GLU A 4 -22.28 -7.72 9.49
CA GLU A 4 -20.85 -7.42 9.60
C GLU A 4 -20.07 -8.03 8.43
N PHE A 5 -19.17 -7.27 7.83
CA PHE A 5 -18.25 -7.74 6.79
C PHE A 5 -16.93 -6.98 6.86
N SER A 6 -15.87 -7.58 6.33
CA SER A 6 -14.53 -6.98 6.27
C SER A 6 -13.93 -7.12 4.88
N PHE A 7 -12.97 -6.25 4.56
CA PHE A 7 -12.19 -6.41 3.34
C PHE A 7 -11.25 -7.63 3.48
N SER A 8 -11.19 -8.47 2.45
CA SER A 8 -10.33 -9.66 2.41
C SER A 8 -9.30 -9.56 1.29
N HIS A 9 -9.74 -9.48 0.04
CA HIS A 9 -8.86 -9.52 -1.12
C HIS A 9 -9.36 -8.64 -2.26
N MET A 10 -8.49 -8.41 -3.24
CA MET A 10 -8.86 -7.76 -4.50
C MET A 10 -8.35 -8.56 -5.70
N GLY A 11 -9.12 -8.52 -6.80
CA GLY A 11 -8.68 -8.99 -8.10
C GLY A 11 -8.36 -7.83 -9.03
N MET A 12 -7.33 -7.98 -9.86
CA MET A 12 -7.01 -7.03 -10.90
C MET A 12 -6.69 -7.76 -12.21
N PHE A 13 -7.05 -7.13 -13.32
CA PHE A 13 -6.64 -7.61 -14.63
C PHE A 13 -5.20 -7.21 -14.93
N ALA A 14 -4.45 -8.15 -15.52
CA ALA A 14 -3.08 -7.98 -15.98
C ALA A 14 -2.99 -8.25 -17.50
N ALA A 15 -2.20 -7.45 -18.20
CA ALA A 15 -1.86 -7.67 -19.60
C ALA A 15 -0.74 -8.71 -19.73
N ASP A 16 0.25 -8.64 -18.82
CA ASP A 16 1.34 -9.62 -18.70
C ASP A 16 1.34 -10.21 -17.28
N VAL A 17 0.58 -11.30 -17.13
CA VAL A 17 0.41 -11.98 -15.85
C VAL A 17 1.74 -12.49 -15.27
N ALA A 18 2.66 -12.96 -16.14
CA ALA A 18 3.95 -13.50 -15.70
C ALA A 18 4.86 -12.40 -15.14
N ARG A 19 4.91 -11.24 -15.80
CA ARG A 19 5.65 -10.06 -15.32
C ARG A 19 5.08 -9.52 -14.01
N MET A 20 3.76 -9.49 -13.89
CA MET A 20 3.10 -9.08 -12.64
C MET A 20 3.36 -10.09 -11.52
N GLU A 21 3.27 -11.39 -11.79
CA GLU A 21 3.62 -12.44 -10.83
C GLU A 21 5.05 -12.27 -10.32
N ASP A 22 6.04 -12.13 -11.23
CA ASP A 22 7.44 -11.91 -10.83
C ASP A 22 7.59 -10.70 -9.91
N PHE A 23 6.97 -9.59 -10.24
CA PHE A 23 7.04 -8.38 -9.43
C PHE A 23 6.44 -8.59 -8.03
N TYR A 24 5.22 -9.12 -7.95
CA TYR A 24 4.56 -9.32 -6.65
C TYR A 24 5.26 -10.38 -5.79
N THR A 25 5.82 -11.43 -6.40
CA THR A 25 6.55 -12.48 -5.65
C THR A 25 7.97 -12.05 -5.31
N ARG A 26 8.79 -11.72 -6.31
CA ARG A 26 10.21 -11.44 -6.12
C ARG A 26 10.45 -10.09 -5.45
N VAL A 27 9.73 -9.03 -5.84
CA VAL A 27 9.97 -7.68 -5.30
C VAL A 27 9.17 -7.45 -4.02
N LEU A 28 7.86 -7.73 -4.03
CA LEU A 28 6.99 -7.47 -2.89
C LEU A 28 6.90 -8.63 -1.89
N GLY A 29 7.43 -9.81 -2.24
CA GLY A 29 7.51 -10.97 -1.33
C GLY A 29 6.18 -11.67 -1.09
N PHE A 30 5.25 -11.63 -2.05
CA PHE A 30 4.06 -12.48 -2.03
C PHE A 30 4.43 -13.93 -2.36
N THR A 31 3.62 -14.86 -1.88
CA THR A 31 3.68 -16.27 -2.24
C THR A 31 2.51 -16.60 -3.14
N VAL A 32 2.77 -17.33 -4.21
CA VAL A 32 1.69 -17.91 -5.03
C VAL A 32 1.07 -19.04 -4.24
N THR A 33 -0.21 -18.94 -3.98
CA THR A 33 -0.98 -19.98 -3.29
C THR A 33 -1.63 -20.94 -4.28
N ASP A 34 -2.08 -20.42 -5.42
CA ASP A 34 -2.70 -21.23 -6.48
C ASP A 34 -2.57 -20.59 -7.86
N ARG A 35 -2.74 -21.40 -8.90
CA ARG A 35 -2.87 -21.00 -10.31
C ARG A 35 -3.94 -21.82 -10.99
N GLY A 36 -4.63 -21.23 -11.94
CA GLY A 36 -5.62 -21.97 -12.71
C GLY A 36 -6.20 -21.19 -13.87
N LEU A 37 -7.10 -21.85 -14.58
CA LEU A 37 -7.87 -21.27 -15.68
C LEU A 37 -9.34 -21.25 -15.29
N LEU A 38 -9.99 -20.11 -15.51
CA LEU A 38 -11.43 -19.98 -15.47
C LEU A 38 -11.91 -19.61 -16.88
N GLY A 39 -12.35 -20.61 -17.64
CA GLY A 39 -12.55 -20.46 -19.08
C GLY A 39 -11.22 -20.14 -19.78
N SER A 40 -11.13 -19.01 -20.46
CA SER A 40 -9.90 -18.53 -21.12
C SER A 40 -9.04 -17.61 -20.24
N VAL A 41 -9.49 -17.29 -19.04
CA VAL A 41 -8.79 -16.35 -18.12
C VAL A 41 -7.81 -17.13 -17.24
N SER A 42 -6.53 -16.79 -17.33
CA SER A 42 -5.50 -17.29 -16.40
C SER A 42 -5.59 -16.51 -15.09
N LEU A 43 -5.57 -17.23 -13.97
CA LEU A 43 -5.64 -16.69 -12.62
C LEU A 43 -4.41 -17.10 -11.82
N ILE A 44 -3.86 -16.14 -11.09
CA ILE A 44 -2.80 -16.36 -10.09
C ILE A 44 -3.24 -15.78 -8.77
N PHE A 45 -3.20 -16.58 -7.73
CA PHE A 45 -3.59 -16.22 -6.38
C PHE A 45 -2.34 -15.99 -5.54
N LEU A 46 -2.29 -14.87 -4.82
CA LEU A 46 -1.10 -14.40 -4.12
C LEU A 46 -1.44 -14.00 -2.69
N SER A 47 -0.63 -14.48 -1.71
CA SER A 47 -0.79 -14.09 -0.31
C SER A 47 0.54 -13.83 0.39
N ARG A 48 0.49 -13.03 1.46
CA ARG A 48 1.53 -12.80 2.47
C ARG A 48 1.06 -13.14 3.89
N ASP A 49 -0.21 -13.54 4.04
CA ASP A 49 -0.79 -13.92 5.32
C ASP A 49 -1.20 -15.41 5.26
N PRO A 50 -0.66 -16.29 6.11
CA PRO A 50 -1.01 -17.70 6.10
C PRO A 50 -2.47 -18.00 6.46
N ARG A 51 -3.21 -17.03 6.98
CA ARG A 51 -4.64 -17.13 7.28
C ARG A 51 -5.53 -16.82 6.07
N GLU A 52 -4.96 -16.19 5.04
CA GLU A 52 -5.66 -15.78 3.83
C GLU A 52 -5.18 -16.61 2.65
N HIS A 53 -6.10 -17.36 2.00
CA HIS A 53 -5.75 -18.09 0.78
C HIS A 53 -5.15 -17.15 -0.27
N HIS A 54 -5.70 -15.95 -0.41
CA HIS A 54 -5.17 -14.91 -1.28
C HIS A 54 -5.58 -13.51 -0.80
N GLN A 55 -4.71 -12.56 -1.01
CA GLN A 55 -4.94 -11.14 -0.80
C GLN A 55 -5.02 -10.38 -2.14
N ILE A 56 -4.30 -10.90 -3.15
CA ILE A 56 -4.30 -10.40 -4.53
C ILE A 56 -4.61 -11.55 -5.49
N VAL A 57 -5.46 -11.29 -6.48
CA VAL A 57 -5.67 -12.17 -7.64
C VAL A 57 -5.26 -11.42 -8.89
N LEU A 58 -4.35 -11.99 -9.67
CA LEU A 58 -4.00 -11.52 -10.99
C LEU A 58 -4.82 -12.31 -12.02
N ALA A 59 -5.59 -11.63 -12.85
CA ALA A 59 -6.39 -12.22 -13.92
C ALA A 59 -5.89 -11.74 -15.27
N SER A 60 -5.68 -12.63 -16.24
CA SER A 60 -5.33 -12.23 -17.59
C SER A 60 -6.49 -11.48 -18.27
N GLY A 61 -6.17 -10.64 -19.26
CA GLY A 61 -7.18 -9.99 -20.10
C GLY A 61 -7.33 -8.48 -19.87
N ARG A 62 -6.35 -7.83 -19.23
CA ARG A 62 -6.32 -6.36 -19.18
C ARG A 62 -6.27 -5.79 -20.59
N PRO A 63 -7.22 -4.91 -20.99
CA PRO A 63 -7.15 -4.26 -22.30
C PRO A 63 -5.91 -3.37 -22.40
N GLN A 64 -5.26 -3.38 -23.56
CA GLN A 64 -4.19 -2.44 -23.85
C GLN A 64 -4.75 -1.04 -24.11
N GLY A 65 -3.95 -0.01 -23.81
CA GLY A 65 -4.30 1.37 -24.13
C GLY A 65 -5.42 1.98 -23.28
N LEU A 66 -5.63 1.50 -22.07
CA LEU A 66 -6.55 2.17 -21.15
C LEU A 66 -6.06 3.61 -20.87
N PRO A 67 -6.94 4.61 -21.02
CA PRO A 67 -6.57 6.02 -20.87
C PRO A 67 -6.21 6.41 -19.42
N PHE A 68 -6.63 5.60 -18.44
CA PHE A 68 -6.30 5.78 -17.03
C PHE A 68 -6.47 4.46 -16.27
N ASN A 69 -5.85 4.37 -15.10
CA ASN A 69 -6.05 3.24 -14.20
C ASN A 69 -7.28 3.52 -13.30
N PRO A 70 -8.33 2.67 -13.32
CA PRO A 70 -9.52 2.87 -12.49
C PRO A 70 -9.25 2.68 -10.98
N ILE A 71 -8.17 1.99 -10.61
CA ILE A 71 -7.73 1.86 -9.22
C ILE A 71 -6.73 2.98 -8.95
N ASN A 72 -7.08 3.90 -8.03
CA ASN A 72 -6.21 5.01 -7.67
C ASN A 72 -4.92 4.52 -6.99
N GLN A 73 -5.04 3.57 -6.05
CA GLN A 73 -3.91 2.98 -5.34
C GLN A 73 -4.27 1.65 -4.68
N ILE A 74 -3.25 0.84 -4.44
CA ILE A 74 -3.30 -0.38 -3.63
C ILE A 74 -2.32 -0.16 -2.48
N SER A 75 -2.83 -0.12 -1.25
CA SER A 75 -2.05 0.22 -0.06
C SER A 75 -1.81 -1.00 0.82
N PHE A 76 -0.55 -1.23 1.19
CA PHE A 76 -0.14 -2.27 2.11
C PHE A 76 0.47 -1.65 3.37
N ARG A 77 -0.04 -2.05 4.53
CA ARG A 77 0.49 -1.62 5.82
C ARG A 77 1.73 -2.42 6.17
N MET A 78 2.81 -1.73 6.50
CA MET A 78 4.03 -2.31 7.04
C MET A 78 3.93 -2.44 8.56
N ALA A 79 4.65 -3.42 9.13
CA ALA A 79 4.68 -3.62 10.57
C ALA A 79 5.34 -2.44 11.32
N ASP A 80 6.40 -1.88 10.74
CA ASP A 80 7.17 -0.79 11.31
C ASP A 80 7.90 0.04 10.24
N PHE A 81 8.51 1.14 10.68
CA PHE A 81 9.23 2.06 9.81
C PHE A 81 10.56 1.47 9.29
N ALA A 82 11.20 0.60 10.05
CA ALA A 82 12.44 -0.07 9.61
C ALA A 82 12.16 -0.95 8.38
N GLY A 83 11.04 -1.69 8.40
CA GLY A 83 10.55 -2.44 7.25
C GLY A 83 10.21 -1.56 6.04
N LEU A 84 9.59 -0.39 6.26
CA LEU A 84 9.30 0.56 5.18
C LEU A 84 10.59 1.08 4.54
N ARG A 85 11.60 1.42 5.34
CA ARG A 85 12.92 1.86 4.86
C ARG A 85 13.64 0.75 4.10
N GLU A 86 13.59 -0.47 4.58
CA GLU A 86 14.20 -1.61 3.89
C GLU A 86 13.51 -1.88 2.55
N MET A 87 12.19 -1.80 2.50
CA MET A 87 11.45 -1.92 1.23
C MET A 87 11.78 -0.78 0.26
N HIS A 88 11.96 0.45 0.74
CA HIS A 88 12.41 1.56 -0.11
C HIS A 88 13.77 1.24 -0.77
N ARG A 89 14.77 0.80 0.01
CA ARG A 89 16.09 0.39 -0.53
C ARG A 89 15.98 -0.78 -1.51
N ARG A 90 15.13 -1.75 -1.21
CA ARG A 90 14.88 -2.89 -2.09
C ARG A 90 14.30 -2.44 -3.43
N LEU A 91 13.31 -1.56 -3.42
CA LEU A 91 12.69 -1.01 -4.62
C LEU A 91 13.71 -0.23 -5.47
N GLU A 92 14.57 0.58 -4.84
CA GLU A 92 15.69 1.25 -5.53
C GLU A 92 16.63 0.24 -6.20
N LYS A 93 17.06 -0.79 -5.47
CA LYS A 93 17.95 -1.85 -5.98
C LYS A 93 17.33 -2.63 -7.14
N GLU A 94 16.03 -2.86 -7.11
CA GLU A 94 15.26 -3.52 -8.18
C GLU A 94 15.00 -2.59 -9.38
N GLY A 95 15.44 -1.33 -9.31
CA GLY A 95 15.27 -0.35 -10.39
C GLY A 95 13.84 0.13 -10.58
N VAL A 96 13.02 0.02 -9.54
CA VAL A 96 11.65 0.57 -9.57
C VAL A 96 11.74 2.09 -9.67
N ARG A 97 11.06 2.65 -10.67
CA ARG A 97 11.07 4.10 -10.93
C ARG A 97 9.95 4.81 -10.15
N GLU A 98 10.04 6.14 -10.10
CA GLU A 98 9.00 7.00 -9.54
C GLU A 98 8.69 6.72 -8.06
N LEU A 99 9.73 6.36 -7.29
CA LEU A 99 9.60 6.24 -5.84
C LEU A 99 9.27 7.61 -5.25
N ALA A 100 8.17 7.71 -4.55
CA ALA A 100 7.71 8.94 -3.93
C ALA A 100 7.47 8.76 -2.42
N PRO A 101 8.51 8.94 -1.58
CA PRO A 101 8.34 8.99 -0.14
C PRO A 101 7.57 10.24 0.29
N VAL A 102 6.51 10.07 1.08
CA VAL A 102 5.67 11.17 1.56
C VAL A 102 5.17 10.93 2.98
N SER A 103 4.92 12.02 3.69
CA SER A 103 4.14 12.02 4.93
C SER A 103 2.71 12.51 4.64
N HIS A 104 1.74 11.77 5.13
CA HIS A 104 0.34 12.19 5.20
C HIS A 104 -0.03 12.77 6.58
N GLY A 105 0.96 13.03 7.41
CA GLY A 105 0.76 13.37 8.82
C GLY A 105 0.39 12.12 9.63
N ASN A 106 -0.72 11.47 9.36
CA ASN A 106 -1.17 10.24 10.05
C ASN A 106 -0.53 8.94 9.51
N ALA A 107 0.27 9.00 8.46
CA ALA A 107 1.04 7.89 7.91
C ALA A 107 2.32 8.38 7.23
N LEU A 108 3.34 7.51 7.22
CA LEU A 108 4.56 7.68 6.42
C LEU A 108 4.53 6.63 5.32
N SER A 109 4.62 7.06 4.06
CA SER A 109 4.35 6.23 2.90
C SER A 109 5.46 6.30 1.86
N VAL A 110 5.62 5.22 1.09
CA VAL A 110 6.38 5.19 -0.16
C VAL A 110 5.44 4.73 -1.27
N TYR A 111 5.25 5.60 -2.26
CA TYR A 111 4.49 5.28 -3.47
C TYR A 111 5.41 4.86 -4.60
N PHE A 112 4.94 3.95 -5.44
CA PHE A 112 5.62 3.51 -6.68
C PHE A 112 4.62 2.80 -7.60
N PRO A 113 4.89 2.72 -8.93
CA PRO A 113 4.09 1.90 -9.83
C PRO A 113 4.55 0.44 -9.80
N ASP A 114 3.61 -0.47 -10.00
CA ASP A 114 3.92 -1.83 -10.45
C ASP A 114 4.27 -1.85 -11.95
N PRO A 115 4.64 -3.01 -12.54
CA PRO A 115 5.02 -3.08 -13.95
C PRO A 115 3.96 -2.61 -14.95
N GLU A 116 2.69 -2.59 -14.56
CA GLU A 116 1.57 -2.14 -15.40
C GLU A 116 1.01 -0.77 -14.99
N GLY A 117 1.74 -0.04 -14.13
CA GLY A 117 1.41 1.33 -13.71
C GLY A 117 0.31 1.41 -12.65
N ASN A 118 -0.05 0.30 -11.99
CA ASN A 118 -0.91 0.40 -10.82
C ASN A 118 -0.11 1.04 -9.69
N ARG A 119 -0.66 2.09 -9.07
CA ARG A 119 0.00 2.77 -7.95
C ARG A 119 -0.06 1.91 -6.70
N ILE A 120 1.12 1.55 -6.20
CA ILE A 120 1.28 0.86 -4.93
C ILE A 120 1.69 1.87 -3.86
N GLU A 121 1.19 1.67 -2.65
CA GLU A 121 1.62 2.37 -1.45
C GLU A 121 2.05 1.35 -0.41
N LEU A 122 3.24 1.51 0.14
CA LEU A 122 3.65 0.88 1.39
C LEU A 122 3.66 1.95 2.48
N PHE A 123 3.02 1.70 3.62
CA PHE A 123 2.91 2.72 4.65
C PHE A 123 3.00 2.16 6.07
N VAL A 124 3.37 3.03 7.00
CA VAL A 124 3.25 2.82 8.44
C VAL A 124 2.39 3.90 9.04
N ASP A 125 1.58 3.56 10.04
CA ASP A 125 0.83 4.54 10.81
C ASP A 125 1.77 5.38 11.68
N THR A 126 1.37 6.63 11.92
CA THR A 126 1.96 7.46 12.97
C THR A 126 1.11 7.39 14.25
N PRO A 127 1.66 7.75 15.42
CA PRO A 127 0.91 7.73 16.67
C PRO A 127 -0.05 8.93 16.83
N TRP A 128 -0.23 9.72 15.80
CA TRP A 128 -1.13 10.87 15.79
C TRP A 128 -2.06 10.87 14.58
N TYR A 129 -3.09 11.68 14.67
CA TYR A 129 -4.03 12.00 13.61
C TYR A 129 -3.88 13.46 13.21
N VAL A 130 -4.11 13.76 11.95
CA VAL A 130 -4.32 15.11 11.39
C VAL A 130 -5.42 15.05 10.33
N GLN A 131 -6.11 16.17 10.11
CA GLN A 131 -7.14 16.26 9.07
C GLN A 131 -6.53 16.01 7.68
N GLN A 132 -7.22 15.20 6.89
CA GLN A 132 -6.83 14.89 5.52
C GLN A 132 -7.58 15.78 4.49
N PRO A 133 -7.05 15.97 3.27
CA PRO A 133 -5.83 15.34 2.71
C PRO A 133 -4.54 16.09 3.04
N VAL A 134 -3.46 15.35 3.26
CA VAL A 134 -2.11 15.88 3.46
C VAL A 134 -1.11 15.09 2.61
N ARG A 135 -0.14 15.78 1.98
CA ARG A 135 0.95 15.16 1.23
C ARG A 135 2.20 16.03 1.30
N ILE A 136 3.18 15.64 2.10
CA ILE A 136 4.45 16.36 2.29
C ILE A 136 5.59 15.44 1.85
N PRO A 137 6.46 15.85 0.90
CA PRO A 137 7.63 15.05 0.51
C PRO A 137 8.51 14.73 1.72
N MET A 138 8.98 13.48 1.79
CA MET A 138 9.78 12.97 2.89
C MET A 138 11.18 12.60 2.41
N ASP A 139 12.22 13.03 3.14
CA ASP A 139 13.62 12.71 2.81
C ASP A 139 14.04 11.39 3.50
N MET A 140 14.15 10.33 2.72
CA MET A 140 14.59 9.02 3.21
C MET A 140 16.10 8.95 3.56
N LYS A 141 16.87 10.04 3.35
CA LYS A 141 18.28 10.11 3.77
C LYS A 141 18.44 10.44 5.25
N LEU A 142 17.42 11.01 5.87
CA LEU A 142 17.42 11.25 7.31
C LEU A 142 17.49 9.94 8.08
N SER A 143 18.13 9.94 9.24
CA SER A 143 18.04 8.82 10.19
C SER A 143 16.59 8.62 10.65
N ASP A 144 16.27 7.46 11.21
CA ASP A 144 14.93 7.18 11.70
C ASP A 144 14.49 8.20 12.77
N ALA A 145 15.39 8.53 13.69
CA ALA A 145 15.10 9.50 14.76
C ALA A 145 14.85 10.91 14.21
N GLU A 146 15.65 11.36 13.24
CA GLU A 146 15.46 12.67 12.60
C GLU A 146 14.17 12.70 11.80
N LEU A 147 13.86 11.63 11.07
CA LEU A 147 12.66 11.56 10.25
C LEU A 147 11.39 11.55 11.11
N TRP A 148 11.34 10.78 12.18
CA TRP A 148 10.22 10.79 13.13
C TRP A 148 10.03 12.15 13.78
N LYS A 149 11.14 12.81 14.21
CA LYS A 149 11.10 14.16 14.76
C LYS A 149 10.58 15.18 13.74
N TRP A 150 11.05 15.11 12.51
CA TRP A 150 10.57 15.95 11.42
C TRP A 150 9.08 15.69 11.14
N ALA A 151 8.66 14.43 11.01
CA ALA A 151 7.27 14.06 10.73
C ALA A 151 6.30 14.57 11.82
N GLU A 152 6.67 14.45 13.08
CA GLU A 152 5.87 15.00 14.17
C GLU A 152 5.81 16.53 14.14
N ALA A 153 6.95 17.19 13.88
CA ALA A 153 7.00 18.65 13.79
C ALA A 153 6.14 19.18 12.64
N GLU A 154 6.10 18.50 11.48
CA GLU A 154 5.21 18.86 10.38
C GLU A 154 3.74 18.56 10.72
N ALA A 155 3.44 17.42 11.32
CA ALA A 155 2.08 17.05 11.70
C ALA A 155 1.47 18.04 12.71
N ARG A 156 2.26 18.54 13.66
CA ARG A 156 1.82 19.53 14.67
C ARG A 156 1.41 20.89 14.09
N LYS A 157 1.81 21.20 12.86
CA LYS A 157 1.40 22.41 12.14
C LYS A 157 0.05 22.26 11.43
N LEU A 158 -0.46 21.03 11.35
CA LEU A 158 -1.66 20.70 10.58
C LEU A 158 -2.93 20.77 11.44
N PRO A 159 -4.11 21.00 10.81
CA PRO A 159 -5.37 21.00 11.53
C PRO A 159 -5.67 19.69 12.23
N GLU A 160 -6.35 19.76 13.34
CA GLU A 160 -6.84 18.63 14.15
C GLU A 160 -5.75 17.66 14.63
N PHE A 161 -4.50 18.14 14.78
CA PHE A 161 -3.45 17.31 15.36
C PHE A 161 -3.85 16.81 16.75
N GLN A 162 -3.88 15.48 16.93
CA GLN A 162 -4.22 14.82 18.19
C GLN A 162 -3.63 13.40 18.24
N PRO A 163 -3.52 12.76 19.41
CA PRO A 163 -3.19 11.34 19.50
C PRO A 163 -4.17 10.49 18.70
N VAL A 164 -3.65 9.52 17.94
CA VAL A 164 -4.49 8.67 17.05
C VAL A 164 -5.58 7.91 17.81
N GLU A 165 -5.34 7.54 19.07
CA GLU A 165 -6.32 6.82 19.90
C GLU A 165 -7.54 7.69 20.28
N GLN A 166 -7.36 9.00 20.40
CA GLN A 166 -8.49 9.92 20.60
C GLN A 166 -9.38 9.96 19.36
N TRP A 167 -8.77 10.06 18.18
CA TRP A 167 -9.50 10.03 16.92
C TRP A 167 -10.21 8.68 16.69
N ARG A 168 -9.51 7.55 16.94
CA ARG A 168 -10.09 6.20 16.84
C ARG A 168 -11.29 6.02 17.75
N SER A 169 -11.19 6.51 18.99
CA SER A 169 -12.28 6.47 19.95
C SER A 169 -13.49 7.30 19.49
N ALA A 170 -13.26 8.45 18.87
CA ALA A 170 -14.32 9.27 18.29
C ALA A 170 -14.97 8.60 17.08
N LEU A 171 -14.17 7.99 16.19
CA LEU A 171 -14.65 7.25 15.02
C LEU A 171 -15.48 6.03 15.44
N SER A 172 -15.01 5.26 16.41
CA SER A 172 -15.72 4.08 16.93
C SER A 172 -17.15 4.40 17.43
N ARG A 173 -17.38 5.62 17.95
CA ARG A 173 -18.73 6.08 18.33
C ARG A 173 -19.63 6.41 17.15
N LYS A 174 -19.05 6.77 16.00
CA LYS A 174 -19.78 7.08 14.76
C LYS A 174 -20.14 5.83 13.96
N LEU A 175 -19.39 4.75 14.13
CA LEU A 175 -19.57 3.48 13.40
C LEU A 175 -20.58 2.52 14.08
N ARG A 176 -21.13 2.90 15.22
CA ARG A 176 -22.22 2.19 15.93
C ARG A 176 -23.56 2.71 15.49
#